data_a7877369ca4c524e268df02384c59c6d
#
_entry.id   a7877369ca4c524e268df02384c59c6d
#
_cell.length_a   1.000
_cell.length_b   1.000
_cell.length_c   1.000
_cell.angle_alpha   90.00
_cell.angle_beta   90.00
_cell.angle_gamma   90.00
#
_symmetry.space_group_name_H-M   'P 1'
#
loop_
_entity.id
_entity.type
_entity.pdbx_description
1 polymer ?
#
loop_
_entity_poly.entity_id
_entity_poly.type
_entity_poly.pdbx_seq_one_letter_code
_entity_poly.pdbx_strand_id
1 'polypeptide(L)'
;MYHNRRITKKLEQYIPAAKIFEKFSQEAGIAFLDSSLINELGQYSIIGRKPYEILKKEQGQFFQNGSLRTDTTFEAYLKRYLQDHVDENELDIPMVSGAIGYLSYEYGRELMGIDSMEKDPCQIPEALFTFYDLLIVEDCKKKEIYLSACGMTEDAQELLDRTRREILKLQVKEQTELQGEEDAAWKAVQMPYKIKVTPNFEKEEYKQAVDRMIQYIREGDIYIANMTQRLEVESEKAPLDVFVALRENNPSPFGGYLDCGTYQIISASPERFLQMRDKKVQTRPIKGTRKRGATPEEDQMLRKELEQSGEDKSELLMI
;
A
#
# COMPACT_ATOMS: atom_id res chain seq x y z
N MET A 1 -13.77 6.30 -31.50
CA MET A 1 -13.77 5.32 -30.40
C MET A 1 -12.50 4.53 -30.53
N TYR A 2 -11.49 4.78 -29.73
CA TYR A 2 -10.31 3.92 -29.66
C TYR A 2 -10.75 2.61 -29.03
N HIS A 3 -10.81 1.53 -29.77
CA HIS A 3 -10.88 0.18 -29.21
C HIS A 3 -9.50 -0.08 -28.61
N ASN A 4 -9.35 0.32 -27.35
CA ASN A 4 -8.12 0.18 -26.60
C ASN A 4 -7.89 -1.30 -26.33
N ARG A 5 -7.11 -1.93 -27.20
CA ARG A 5 -6.66 -3.29 -26.94
C ARG A 5 -5.47 -3.18 -25.99
N ARG A 6 -5.67 -3.63 -24.77
CA ARG A 6 -4.58 -3.78 -23.80
C ARG A 6 -3.46 -4.63 -24.37
N ILE A 7 -2.24 -4.17 -24.21
CA ILE A 7 -1.05 -4.90 -24.62
C ILE A 7 -0.22 -5.16 -23.38
N THR A 8 0.10 -6.44 -23.14
CA THR A 8 0.99 -6.84 -22.04
C THR A 8 2.20 -7.56 -22.61
N LYS A 9 3.39 -7.15 -22.19
CA LYS A 9 4.67 -7.72 -22.62
C LYS A 9 5.56 -8.01 -21.45
N LYS A 10 6.23 -9.15 -21.47
CA LYS A 10 7.32 -9.47 -20.53
C LYS A 10 8.57 -8.74 -20.99
N LEU A 11 9.29 -8.17 -20.02
CA LEU A 11 10.61 -7.57 -20.28
C LEU A 11 11.65 -8.67 -20.42
N GLU A 12 12.60 -8.51 -21.35
CA GLU A 12 13.64 -9.51 -21.63
C GLU A 12 14.67 -9.65 -20.51
N GLN A 13 14.82 -8.56 -19.73
CA GLN A 13 15.79 -8.48 -18.68
C GLN A 13 15.10 -8.10 -17.37
N TYR A 14 15.54 -8.71 -16.31
CA TYR A 14 15.03 -8.41 -14.98
C TYR A 14 15.72 -7.19 -14.38
N ILE A 15 14.91 -6.24 -13.94
CA ILE A 15 15.31 -5.08 -13.14
C ILE A 15 14.31 -4.98 -12.00
N PRO A 16 14.71 -4.96 -10.72
CA PRO A 16 13.79 -4.90 -9.59
C PRO A 16 12.83 -3.70 -9.70
N ALA A 17 11.56 -3.90 -9.38
CA ALA A 17 10.55 -2.84 -9.46
C ALA A 17 10.92 -1.62 -8.60
N ALA A 18 11.59 -1.81 -7.46
CA ALA A 18 12.06 -0.69 -6.64
C ALA A 18 13.00 0.26 -7.40
N LYS A 19 13.94 -0.28 -8.21
CA LYS A 19 14.81 0.54 -9.06
C LYS A 19 14.06 1.22 -10.19
N ILE A 20 13.07 0.52 -10.76
CA ILE A 20 12.20 1.09 -11.77
C ILE A 20 11.37 2.23 -11.17
N PHE A 21 10.83 2.02 -9.97
CA PHE A 21 10.07 3.04 -9.24
C PHE A 21 10.93 4.27 -8.95
N GLU A 22 12.14 4.11 -8.43
CA GLU A 22 13.07 5.21 -8.16
C GLU A 22 13.27 6.09 -9.39
N LYS A 23 13.46 5.50 -10.57
CA LYS A 23 13.60 6.20 -11.85
C LYS A 23 12.41 7.11 -12.18
N PHE A 24 11.20 6.66 -11.86
CA PHE A 24 9.95 7.34 -12.24
C PHE A 24 9.25 8.01 -11.06
N SER A 25 9.83 7.98 -9.86
CA SER A 25 9.24 8.43 -8.61
C SER A 25 8.78 9.89 -8.58
N GLN A 26 9.28 10.71 -9.49
CA GLN A 26 8.90 12.13 -9.62
C GLN A 26 7.69 12.33 -10.56
N GLU A 27 7.13 11.27 -11.15
CA GLU A 27 5.92 11.39 -11.95
C GLU A 27 4.71 11.62 -11.05
N ALA A 28 3.90 12.63 -11.38
CA ALA A 28 2.70 12.95 -10.61
C ALA A 28 1.70 11.79 -10.61
N GLY A 29 1.15 11.49 -9.45
CA GLY A 29 0.16 10.44 -9.25
C GLY A 29 0.69 9.02 -9.39
N ILE A 30 2.01 8.81 -9.34
CA ILE A 30 2.61 7.47 -9.37
C ILE A 30 2.20 6.68 -8.12
N ALA A 31 2.00 5.37 -8.30
CA ALA A 31 1.78 4.45 -7.19
C ALA A 31 2.76 3.28 -7.26
N PHE A 32 3.18 2.80 -6.10
CA PHE A 32 4.00 1.62 -5.96
C PHE A 32 3.50 0.74 -4.81
N LEU A 33 3.00 -0.44 -5.13
CA LEU A 33 2.72 -1.50 -4.17
C LEU A 33 3.94 -2.41 -4.15
N ASP A 34 4.59 -2.53 -2.99
CA ASP A 34 5.92 -3.13 -2.85
C ASP A 34 5.90 -4.36 -1.96
N SER A 35 6.49 -5.44 -2.44
CA SER A 35 6.81 -6.62 -1.65
C SER A 35 8.31 -6.64 -1.31
N SER A 36 8.73 -5.78 -0.38
CA SER A 36 10.14 -5.73 0.07
C SER A 36 10.55 -6.96 0.87
N LEU A 37 9.60 -7.63 1.53
CA LEU A 37 9.80 -8.94 2.17
C LEU A 37 9.23 -10.06 1.28
N ILE A 38 10.10 -10.72 0.54
CA ILE A 38 9.73 -11.83 -0.35
C ILE A 38 9.47 -13.09 0.46
N ASN A 39 8.21 -13.55 0.46
CA ASN A 39 7.78 -14.78 1.14
C ASN A 39 6.57 -15.38 0.40
N GLU A 40 5.75 -16.19 1.07
CA GLU A 40 4.51 -16.73 0.48
C GLU A 40 3.46 -15.66 0.18
N LEU A 41 3.48 -14.53 0.89
CA LEU A 41 2.54 -13.42 0.75
C LEU A 41 3.08 -12.32 -0.16
N GLY A 42 4.34 -11.93 0.04
CA GLY A 42 5.04 -10.92 -0.74
C GLY A 42 5.65 -11.52 -2.00
N GLN A 43 4.87 -11.63 -3.07
CA GLN A 43 5.30 -12.25 -4.33
C GLN A 43 5.36 -11.25 -5.48
N TYR A 44 4.59 -10.17 -5.40
CA TYR A 44 4.45 -9.23 -6.49
C TYR A 44 4.64 -7.80 -6.02
N SER A 45 5.34 -7.02 -6.84
CA SER A 45 5.37 -5.56 -6.71
C SER A 45 4.74 -4.94 -7.95
N ILE A 46 3.99 -3.84 -7.78
CA ILE A 46 3.21 -3.23 -8.86
C ILE A 46 3.42 -1.73 -8.87
N ILE A 47 3.80 -1.17 -10.02
CA ILE A 47 3.91 0.27 -10.23
C ILE A 47 2.79 0.72 -11.16
N GLY A 48 1.99 1.71 -10.74
CA GLY A 48 1.02 2.41 -11.58
C GLY A 48 1.60 3.73 -12.09
N ARG A 49 1.63 3.91 -13.41
CA ARG A 49 2.10 5.13 -14.09
C ARG A 49 1.04 5.66 -15.06
N LYS A 50 1.10 6.94 -15.37
CA LYS A 50 0.17 7.60 -16.30
C LYS A 50 -1.27 7.47 -15.82
N PRO A 51 -1.63 8.11 -14.70
CA PRO A 51 -3.01 8.14 -14.23
C PRO A 51 -3.92 8.78 -15.28
N TYR A 52 -5.08 8.17 -15.55
CA TYR A 52 -6.03 8.71 -16.52
C TYR A 52 -7.44 8.88 -15.96
N GLU A 53 -7.76 8.16 -14.88
CA GLU A 53 -9.05 8.27 -14.21
C GLU A 53 -8.82 8.23 -12.70
N ILE A 54 -9.27 9.27 -11.99
CA ILE A 54 -9.12 9.40 -10.54
C ILE A 54 -10.51 9.56 -9.94
N LEU A 55 -10.88 8.60 -9.09
CA LEU A 55 -12.14 8.60 -8.36
C LEU A 55 -11.85 8.90 -6.89
N LYS A 56 -12.44 9.96 -6.36
CA LYS A 56 -12.24 10.41 -5.00
C LYS A 56 -13.58 10.61 -4.29
N LYS A 57 -13.71 10.04 -3.08
CA LYS A 57 -14.77 10.37 -2.16
C LYS A 57 -14.21 11.22 -1.03
N GLU A 58 -14.75 12.42 -0.86
CA GLU A 58 -14.27 13.39 0.12
C GLU A 58 -15.45 14.13 0.72
N GLN A 59 -15.56 14.11 2.04
CA GLN A 59 -16.68 14.70 2.81
C GLN A 59 -18.05 14.23 2.29
N GLY A 60 -18.17 12.92 2.02
CA GLY A 60 -19.37 12.31 1.47
C GLY A 60 -19.68 12.65 0.00
N GLN A 61 -18.87 13.48 -0.64
CA GLN A 61 -19.03 13.89 -2.05
C GLN A 61 -18.16 13.07 -2.99
N PHE A 62 -18.67 12.81 -4.18
CA PHE A 62 -17.92 12.10 -5.22
C PHE A 62 -17.28 13.06 -6.22
N PHE A 63 -15.98 12.89 -6.45
CA PHE A 63 -15.23 13.64 -7.45
C PHE A 63 -14.60 12.68 -8.48
N GLN A 64 -14.76 13.01 -9.75
CA GLN A 64 -14.13 12.34 -10.87
C GLN A 64 -13.14 13.30 -11.53
N ASN A 65 -11.86 12.95 -11.59
CA ASN A 65 -10.80 13.81 -12.14
C ASN A 65 -10.85 15.24 -11.59
N GLY A 66 -11.09 15.39 -10.29
CA GLY A 66 -11.22 16.67 -9.61
C GLY A 66 -12.56 17.40 -9.77
N SER A 67 -13.46 16.92 -10.62
CA SER A 67 -14.78 17.51 -10.84
C SER A 67 -15.85 16.84 -9.98
N LEU A 68 -16.63 17.63 -9.26
CA LEU A 68 -17.75 17.15 -8.45
C LEU A 68 -18.82 16.46 -9.33
N ARG A 69 -19.24 15.27 -8.95
CA ARG A 69 -20.33 14.52 -9.58
C ARG A 69 -21.53 14.45 -8.66
N THR A 70 -22.67 14.89 -9.17
CA THR A 70 -23.96 14.90 -8.44
C THR A 70 -25.00 13.95 -9.03
N ASP A 71 -24.70 13.37 -10.18
CA ASP A 71 -25.57 12.47 -10.94
C ASP A 71 -25.45 11.00 -10.54
N THR A 72 -24.45 10.66 -9.71
CA THR A 72 -24.18 9.30 -9.26
C THR A 72 -23.38 9.31 -7.95
N THR A 73 -23.30 8.18 -7.26
CA THR A 73 -22.41 8.03 -6.10
C THR A 73 -21.06 7.42 -6.50
N PHE A 74 -20.05 7.57 -5.63
CA PHE A 74 -18.74 6.96 -5.80
C PHE A 74 -18.84 5.45 -6.04
N GLU A 75 -19.60 4.74 -5.21
CA GLU A 75 -19.75 3.29 -5.25
C GLU A 75 -20.46 2.81 -6.53
N ALA A 76 -21.54 3.51 -6.92
CA ALA A 76 -22.29 3.18 -8.12
C ALA A 76 -21.46 3.42 -9.38
N TYR A 77 -20.71 4.53 -9.41
CA TYR A 77 -19.80 4.82 -10.51
C TYR A 77 -18.68 3.80 -10.61
N LEU A 78 -17.95 3.56 -9.51
CA LEU A 78 -16.84 2.58 -9.47
C LEU A 78 -17.29 1.19 -9.92
N LYS A 79 -18.44 0.72 -9.41
CA LYS A 79 -19.01 -0.58 -9.79
C LYS A 79 -19.28 -0.66 -11.29
N ARG A 80 -19.94 0.34 -11.86
CA ARG A 80 -20.25 0.40 -13.29
C ARG A 80 -18.95 0.47 -14.11
N TYR A 81 -18.04 1.35 -13.72
CA TYR A 81 -16.77 1.53 -14.41
C TYR A 81 -15.97 0.23 -14.49
N LEU A 82 -15.86 -0.51 -13.39
CA LEU A 82 -15.19 -1.81 -13.36
C LEU A 82 -15.90 -2.86 -14.22
N GLN A 83 -17.25 -2.85 -14.28
CA GLN A 83 -18.01 -3.77 -15.13
C GLN A 83 -17.83 -3.46 -16.63
N ASP A 84 -17.73 -2.19 -16.99
CA ASP A 84 -17.59 -1.75 -18.39
C ASP A 84 -16.15 -1.88 -18.92
N HIS A 85 -15.14 -2.05 -18.02
CA HIS A 85 -13.72 -2.07 -18.33
C HIS A 85 -13.04 -3.35 -17.81
N VAL A 86 -13.65 -4.50 -18.05
CA VAL A 86 -13.07 -5.81 -17.71
C VAL A 86 -12.04 -6.21 -18.75
N ASP A 87 -10.79 -6.36 -18.33
CA ASP A 87 -9.74 -6.96 -19.14
C ASP A 87 -9.52 -8.43 -18.75
N GLU A 88 -9.36 -9.30 -19.73
CA GLU A 88 -8.97 -10.68 -19.50
C GLU A 88 -7.48 -10.75 -19.15
N ASN A 89 -7.15 -11.45 -18.08
CA ASN A 89 -5.78 -11.72 -17.68
C ASN A 89 -5.42 -13.17 -17.95
N GLU A 90 -4.81 -13.43 -19.09
CA GLU A 90 -4.34 -14.75 -19.49
C GLU A 90 -2.98 -15.12 -18.88
N LEU A 91 -2.34 -14.17 -18.16
CA LEU A 91 -1.02 -14.36 -17.57
C LEU A 91 -1.14 -14.76 -16.10
N ASP A 92 -0.13 -15.48 -15.61
CA ASP A 92 -0.03 -15.81 -14.18
C ASP A 92 0.59 -14.67 -13.37
N ILE A 93 -0.04 -13.47 -13.46
CA ILE A 93 0.29 -12.28 -12.68
C ILE A 93 -0.97 -11.74 -12.03
N PRO A 94 -0.88 -10.96 -10.93
CA PRO A 94 -2.06 -10.57 -10.14
C PRO A 94 -3.01 -9.63 -10.86
N MET A 95 -2.50 -8.77 -11.74
CA MET A 95 -3.32 -7.83 -12.50
C MET A 95 -2.60 -7.36 -13.77
N VAL A 96 -3.37 -7.06 -14.80
CA VAL A 96 -2.93 -6.39 -16.04
C VAL A 96 -3.58 -5.03 -16.20
N SER A 97 -4.67 -4.78 -15.48
CA SER A 97 -5.43 -3.51 -15.45
C SER A 97 -6.05 -3.28 -14.09
N GLY A 98 -6.60 -2.09 -13.88
CA GLY A 98 -7.36 -1.75 -12.68
C GLY A 98 -6.89 -0.47 -12.02
N ALA A 99 -7.30 -0.28 -10.79
CA ALA A 99 -6.95 0.88 -9.96
C ALA A 99 -6.05 0.50 -8.79
N ILE A 100 -5.21 1.44 -8.39
CA ILE A 100 -4.49 1.40 -7.11
C ILE A 100 -5.01 2.56 -6.26
N GLY A 101 -5.24 2.31 -4.97
CA GLY A 101 -5.79 3.34 -4.09
C GLY A 101 -6.02 2.83 -2.69
N TYR A 102 -6.89 3.51 -1.95
CA TYR A 102 -7.21 3.16 -0.58
C TYR A 102 -8.67 3.46 -0.23
N LEU A 103 -9.11 2.79 0.82
CA LEU A 103 -10.31 3.12 1.60
C LEU A 103 -9.83 3.49 3.01
N SER A 104 -10.23 4.65 3.51
CA SER A 104 -9.89 5.08 4.87
C SER A 104 -10.74 4.34 5.92
N TYR A 105 -10.36 4.45 7.18
CA TYR A 105 -11.17 3.95 8.29
C TYR A 105 -12.54 4.65 8.33
N GLU A 106 -12.56 5.94 8.02
CA GLU A 106 -13.78 6.76 8.00
C GLU A 106 -14.79 6.29 6.94
N TYR A 107 -14.32 5.76 5.81
CA TYR A 107 -15.17 5.18 4.79
C TYR A 107 -16.04 4.03 5.35
N GLY A 108 -15.42 3.12 6.12
CA GLY A 108 -16.14 2.01 6.76
C GLY A 108 -17.15 2.49 7.79
N ARG A 109 -16.80 3.52 8.54
CA ARG A 109 -17.66 4.13 9.56
C ARG A 109 -18.91 4.77 8.95
N GLU A 110 -18.75 5.52 7.86
CA GLU A 110 -19.86 6.10 7.10
C GLU A 110 -20.83 5.01 6.60
N LEU A 111 -20.31 3.91 6.04
CA LEU A 111 -21.13 2.79 5.58
C LEU A 111 -21.94 2.13 6.69
N MET A 112 -21.45 2.18 7.93
CA MET A 112 -22.17 1.66 9.11
C MET A 112 -23.13 2.68 9.74
N GLY A 113 -23.22 3.90 9.20
CA GLY A 113 -24.06 4.96 9.76
C GLY A 113 -23.57 5.46 11.11
N ILE A 114 -22.27 5.35 11.40
CA ILE A 114 -21.68 5.84 12.63
C ILE A 114 -21.13 7.24 12.40
N ASP A 115 -21.76 8.23 13.05
CA ASP A 115 -21.30 9.62 12.94
C ASP A 115 -19.95 9.84 13.61
N SER A 116 -19.12 10.69 12.99
CA SER A 116 -17.89 11.16 13.61
C SER A 116 -18.21 12.23 14.65
N MET A 117 -17.78 12.01 15.88
CA MET A 117 -17.86 13.03 16.92
C MET A 117 -16.76 14.09 16.79
N GLU A 118 -15.69 13.79 16.06
CA GLU A 118 -14.55 14.68 15.85
C GLU A 118 -14.22 14.79 14.36
N LYS A 119 -13.72 15.95 13.94
CA LYS A 119 -13.20 16.13 12.59
C LYS A 119 -11.87 15.40 12.47
N ASP A 120 -11.70 14.63 11.38
CA ASP A 120 -10.41 14.06 11.04
C ASP A 120 -9.39 15.19 10.81
N PRO A 121 -8.35 15.29 11.65
CA PRO A 121 -7.35 16.34 11.51
C PRO A 121 -6.44 16.12 10.28
N CYS A 122 -6.34 14.92 9.75
CA CYS A 122 -5.57 14.63 8.54
C CYS A 122 -6.28 15.10 7.27
N GLN A 123 -7.61 15.22 7.30
CA GLN A 123 -8.47 15.69 6.19
C GLN A 123 -8.14 14.98 4.85
N ILE A 124 -7.81 13.68 4.91
CA ILE A 124 -7.65 12.88 3.70
C ILE A 124 -9.03 12.39 3.22
N PRO A 125 -9.22 12.18 1.92
CA PRO A 125 -10.45 11.59 1.37
C PRO A 125 -10.80 10.25 2.01
N GLU A 126 -12.08 9.94 2.13
CA GLU A 126 -12.57 8.63 2.61
C GLU A 126 -12.17 7.51 1.66
N ALA A 127 -12.09 7.80 0.36
CA ALA A 127 -11.64 6.84 -0.65
C ALA A 127 -10.94 7.56 -1.81
N LEU A 128 -9.90 6.94 -2.33
CA LEU A 128 -9.21 7.34 -3.55
C LEU A 128 -8.83 6.12 -4.36
N PHE A 129 -9.26 6.06 -5.63
CA PHE A 129 -8.82 5.07 -6.60
C PHE A 129 -8.32 5.75 -7.86
N THR A 130 -7.11 5.39 -8.29
CA THR A 130 -6.47 5.89 -9.50
C THR A 130 -6.28 4.76 -10.48
N PHE A 131 -6.82 4.91 -11.69
CA PHE A 131 -6.63 4.00 -12.82
C PHE A 131 -5.43 4.45 -13.64
N TYR A 132 -4.61 3.49 -14.04
CA TYR A 132 -3.34 3.74 -14.71
C TYR A 132 -3.33 3.18 -16.12
N ASP A 133 -2.83 4.00 -17.04
CA ASP A 133 -2.61 3.57 -18.43
C ASP A 133 -1.50 2.53 -18.53
N LEU A 134 -0.48 2.63 -17.68
CA LEU A 134 0.63 1.71 -17.62
C LEU A 134 0.78 1.10 -16.24
N LEU A 135 0.76 -0.23 -16.19
CA LEU A 135 1.17 -1.01 -15.02
C LEU A 135 2.49 -1.72 -15.31
N ILE A 136 3.39 -1.71 -14.32
CA ILE A 136 4.61 -2.50 -14.32
C ILE A 136 4.47 -3.49 -13.17
N VAL A 137 4.48 -4.78 -13.48
CA VAL A 137 4.27 -5.86 -12.52
C VAL A 137 5.52 -6.70 -12.43
N GLU A 138 6.09 -6.81 -11.23
CA GLU A 138 7.20 -7.70 -10.91
C GLU A 138 6.66 -8.99 -10.28
N ASP A 139 7.08 -10.14 -10.81
CA ASP A 139 7.08 -11.40 -10.08
C ASP A 139 8.43 -11.53 -9.36
N CYS A 140 8.44 -11.23 -8.07
CA CYS A 140 9.67 -11.19 -7.26
C CYS A 140 10.33 -12.56 -7.13
N LYS A 141 9.55 -13.65 -7.19
CA LYS A 141 10.07 -15.04 -7.11
C LYS A 141 10.66 -15.51 -8.42
N LYS A 142 9.94 -15.28 -9.52
CA LYS A 142 10.40 -15.67 -10.86
C LYS A 142 11.45 -14.70 -11.40
N LYS A 143 11.61 -13.51 -10.77
CA LYS A 143 12.44 -12.40 -11.27
C LYS A 143 12.04 -12.03 -12.70
N GLU A 144 10.78 -11.70 -12.87
CA GLU A 144 10.18 -11.35 -14.14
C GLU A 144 9.46 -10.01 -14.02
N ILE A 145 9.55 -9.19 -15.07
CA ILE A 145 8.86 -7.90 -15.18
C ILE A 145 7.90 -7.95 -16.36
N TYR A 146 6.69 -7.50 -16.12
CA TYR A 146 5.65 -7.34 -17.11
C TYR A 146 5.24 -5.88 -17.23
N LEU A 147 5.10 -5.40 -18.45
CA LEU A 147 4.59 -4.07 -18.77
C LEU A 147 3.22 -4.24 -19.41
N SER A 148 2.20 -3.56 -18.87
CA SER A 148 0.83 -3.62 -19.38
C SER A 148 0.28 -2.23 -19.61
N ALA A 149 -0.06 -1.88 -20.86
CA ALA A 149 -0.62 -0.59 -21.24
C ALA A 149 -1.99 -0.73 -21.91
N CYS A 150 -2.89 0.23 -21.66
CA CYS A 150 -4.25 0.21 -22.20
C CYS A 150 -4.52 1.29 -23.27
N GLY A 151 -3.62 2.22 -23.49
CA GLY A 151 -3.75 3.22 -24.54
C GLY A 151 -4.76 4.32 -24.25
N MET A 152 -4.94 4.67 -22.96
CA MET A 152 -5.87 5.72 -22.53
C MET A 152 -5.28 7.13 -22.65
N THR A 153 -3.98 7.26 -22.42
CA THR A 153 -3.28 8.55 -22.49
C THR A 153 -2.53 8.74 -23.81
N GLU A 154 -2.05 7.63 -24.38
CA GLU A 154 -1.30 7.59 -25.64
C GLU A 154 -1.36 6.18 -26.25
N ASP A 155 -0.82 5.97 -27.44
CA ASP A 155 -0.79 4.63 -28.04
C ASP A 155 -0.09 3.61 -27.14
N ALA A 156 -0.76 2.48 -26.86
CA ALA A 156 -0.27 1.49 -25.92
C ALA A 156 1.08 0.87 -26.33
N GLN A 157 1.27 0.63 -27.63
CA GLN A 157 2.52 0.06 -28.13
C GLN A 157 3.68 1.06 -28.02
N GLU A 158 3.44 2.33 -28.34
CA GLU A 158 4.44 3.40 -28.21
C GLU A 158 4.82 3.62 -26.75
N LEU A 159 3.84 3.63 -25.84
CA LEU A 159 4.05 3.75 -24.40
C LEU A 159 4.91 2.59 -23.88
N LEU A 160 4.60 1.36 -24.25
CA LEU A 160 5.38 0.17 -23.87
C LEU A 160 6.82 0.24 -24.40
N ASP A 161 7.00 0.54 -25.68
CA ASP A 161 8.32 0.54 -26.30
C ASP A 161 9.21 1.68 -25.75
N ARG A 162 8.62 2.83 -25.41
CA ARG A 162 9.32 3.93 -24.76
C ARG A 162 9.71 3.52 -23.33
N THR A 163 8.77 3.03 -22.52
CA THR A 163 9.03 2.60 -21.15
C THR A 163 10.08 1.50 -21.08
N ARG A 164 9.97 0.50 -21.97
CA ARG A 164 10.96 -0.57 -22.08
C ARG A 164 12.37 0.00 -22.31
N ARG A 165 12.53 0.92 -23.28
CA ARG A 165 13.83 1.56 -23.54
C ARG A 165 14.37 2.34 -22.36
N GLU A 166 13.51 3.01 -21.60
CA GLU A 166 13.87 3.79 -20.42
C GLU A 166 14.33 2.87 -19.27
N ILE A 167 13.65 1.75 -19.05
CA ILE A 167 13.99 0.76 -18.03
C ILE A 167 15.32 0.07 -18.37
N LEU A 168 15.51 -0.36 -19.61
CA LEU A 168 16.74 -1.05 -20.02
C LEU A 168 18.01 -0.17 -19.91
N LYS A 169 17.86 1.17 -20.00
CA LYS A 169 18.99 2.09 -19.75
C LYS A 169 19.50 2.07 -18.30
N LEU A 170 18.70 1.62 -17.33
CA LEU A 170 19.12 1.51 -15.93
C LEU A 170 20.27 0.49 -15.76
N GLN A 171 20.25 -0.61 -16.51
CA GLN A 171 21.31 -1.62 -16.44
C GLN A 171 22.64 -1.14 -17.03
N VAL A 172 22.60 -0.34 -18.09
CA VAL A 172 23.82 0.17 -18.73
C VAL A 172 24.60 1.06 -17.78
N LYS A 173 23.91 1.82 -16.93
CA LYS A 173 24.53 2.66 -15.89
C LYS A 173 25.22 1.82 -14.81
N GLU A 174 24.60 0.76 -14.30
CA GLU A 174 25.22 -0.11 -13.29
C GLU A 174 26.50 -0.78 -13.78
N GLN A 175 26.54 -1.27 -15.02
CA GLN A 175 27.75 -1.87 -15.59
C GLN A 175 28.88 -0.85 -15.76
N THR A 176 28.56 0.43 -15.86
CA THR A 176 29.55 1.52 -15.98
C THR A 176 29.99 2.03 -14.60
N GLU A 177 29.11 1.98 -13.60
CA GLU A 177 29.37 2.42 -12.22
C GLU A 177 30.08 1.35 -11.38
N LEU A 178 29.94 0.04 -11.70
CA LEU A 178 30.69 -1.05 -11.06
C LEU A 178 32.20 -1.02 -11.36
N GLN A 179 32.68 -0.12 -12.22
CA GLN A 179 34.11 0.15 -12.43
C GLN A 179 34.66 1.35 -11.63
N GLY A 180 33.82 2.00 -10.85
CA GLY A 180 34.18 3.13 -9.99
C GLY A 180 33.21 3.25 -8.83
N GLU A 181 33.71 2.91 -7.64
CA GLU A 181 33.12 3.10 -6.32
C GLU A 181 32.09 2.05 -5.87
N GLU A 182 32.56 1.23 -4.94
CA GLU A 182 31.76 0.48 -3.97
C GLU A 182 30.85 1.43 -3.20
N ASP A 183 29.58 1.03 -3.14
CA ASP A 183 28.63 1.45 -2.11
C ASP A 183 28.45 2.96 -1.86
N ALA A 184 27.62 3.58 -2.67
CA ALA A 184 26.68 4.51 -2.10
C ALA A 184 25.54 3.74 -1.41
N ALA A 185 25.91 2.83 -0.50
CA ALA A 185 25.01 2.38 0.55
C ALA A 185 24.46 3.67 1.18
N TRP A 186 23.16 3.81 1.21
CA TRP A 186 22.47 4.83 1.97
C TRP A 186 22.98 4.74 3.40
N LYS A 187 24.12 5.44 3.65
CA LYS A 187 24.67 5.53 5.01
C LYS A 187 23.52 6.04 5.84
N ALA A 188 23.10 5.21 6.79
CA ALA A 188 22.18 5.62 7.83
C ALA A 188 22.68 6.99 8.31
N VAL A 189 22.00 8.05 7.88
CA VAL A 189 22.36 9.41 8.25
C VAL A 189 22.10 9.44 9.73
N GLN A 190 23.18 9.35 10.52
CA GLN A 190 23.10 9.62 11.95
C GLN A 190 22.54 11.04 12.06
N MET A 191 21.27 11.10 12.44
CA MET A 191 20.51 12.33 12.47
C MET A 191 20.82 13.09 13.76
N PRO A 192 21.55 14.21 13.70
CA PRO A 192 21.70 15.09 14.86
C PRO A 192 20.48 16.02 15.05
N TYR A 193 19.34 15.72 14.39
CA TYR A 193 18.16 16.57 14.45
C TYR A 193 17.27 16.17 15.63
N LYS A 194 16.98 17.14 16.49
CA LYS A 194 15.87 17.01 17.44
C LYS A 194 14.58 17.00 16.64
N ILE A 195 14.10 15.80 16.33
CA ILE A 195 12.78 15.61 15.72
C ILE A 195 11.75 15.99 16.77
N LYS A 196 10.90 16.96 16.44
CA LYS A 196 9.73 17.26 17.28
C LYS A 196 8.63 16.28 16.93
N VAL A 197 8.25 15.48 17.90
CA VAL A 197 7.14 14.55 17.82
C VAL A 197 6.02 15.07 18.70
N THR A 198 4.84 15.26 18.13
CA THR A 198 3.64 15.71 18.83
C THR A 198 2.60 14.61 18.82
N PRO A 199 2.32 13.96 19.95
CA PRO A 199 1.27 12.96 20.06
C PRO A 199 -0.10 13.65 20.19
N ASN A 200 -1.17 12.95 19.77
CA ASN A 200 -2.55 13.43 19.99
C ASN A 200 -3.10 13.11 21.39
N PHE A 201 -2.34 12.37 22.20
CA PHE A 201 -2.60 12.11 23.61
C PHE A 201 -1.37 12.39 24.43
N GLU A 202 -1.51 13.05 25.56
CA GLU A 202 -0.48 13.03 26.59
C GLU A 202 -0.47 11.65 27.30
N LYS A 203 0.67 11.27 27.86
CA LYS A 203 0.88 9.94 28.43
C LYS A 203 -0.18 9.54 29.46
N GLU A 204 -0.54 10.46 30.36
CA GLU A 204 -1.51 10.17 31.43
C GLU A 204 -2.95 10.13 30.89
N GLU A 205 -3.28 10.94 29.90
CA GLU A 205 -4.57 10.89 29.21
C GLU A 205 -4.75 9.57 28.46
N TYR A 206 -3.70 9.10 27.77
CA TYR A 206 -3.72 7.80 27.11
C TYR A 206 -3.98 6.65 28.09
N LYS A 207 -3.30 6.64 29.26
CA LYS A 207 -3.52 5.64 30.30
C LYS A 207 -4.95 5.66 30.83
N GLN A 208 -5.51 6.85 31.09
CA GLN A 208 -6.89 6.99 31.55
C GLN A 208 -7.89 6.48 30.51
N ALA A 209 -7.63 6.71 29.21
CA ALA A 209 -8.45 6.16 28.13
C ALA A 209 -8.40 4.64 28.09
N VAL A 210 -7.20 4.02 28.27
CA VAL A 210 -7.05 2.57 28.37
C VAL A 210 -7.79 2.00 29.58
N ASP A 211 -7.66 2.61 30.76
CA ASP A 211 -8.35 2.19 31.98
C ASP A 211 -9.87 2.23 31.79
N ARG A 212 -10.39 3.25 31.11
CA ARG A 212 -11.82 3.35 30.80
C ARG A 212 -12.30 2.28 29.82
N MET A 213 -11.49 1.94 28.81
CA MET A 213 -11.78 0.80 27.92
C MET A 213 -11.82 -0.52 28.67
N ILE A 214 -10.87 -0.75 29.58
CA ILE A 214 -10.86 -1.95 30.45
C ILE A 214 -12.14 -2.00 31.29
N GLN A 215 -12.62 -0.87 31.79
CA GLN A 215 -13.87 -0.79 32.53
C GLN A 215 -15.07 -1.21 31.65
N TYR A 216 -15.19 -0.68 30.42
CA TYR A 216 -16.25 -1.05 29.49
C TYR A 216 -16.23 -2.55 29.14
N ILE A 217 -15.04 -3.14 29.01
CA ILE A 217 -14.90 -4.60 28.81
C ILE A 217 -15.42 -5.39 30.02
N ARG A 218 -15.11 -4.93 31.26
CA ARG A 218 -15.57 -5.58 32.49
C ARG A 218 -17.07 -5.46 32.72
N GLU A 219 -17.67 -4.35 32.28
CA GLU A 219 -19.09 -4.08 32.35
C GLU A 219 -19.88 -4.81 31.25
N GLY A 220 -19.18 -5.29 30.21
CA GLY A 220 -19.77 -6.03 29.09
C GLY A 220 -20.29 -5.12 27.96
N ASP A 221 -19.97 -3.84 28.00
CA ASP A 221 -20.36 -2.88 26.96
C ASP A 221 -19.61 -3.11 25.64
N ILE A 222 -18.33 -3.52 25.73
CA ILE A 222 -17.50 -3.91 24.59
C ILE A 222 -16.78 -5.22 24.87
N TYR A 223 -16.48 -5.98 23.81
CA TYR A 223 -15.73 -7.23 23.93
C TYR A 223 -14.22 -7.01 23.89
N ILE A 224 -13.75 -6.18 22.99
CA ILE A 224 -12.34 -5.84 22.78
C ILE A 224 -12.24 -4.45 22.18
N ALA A 225 -11.16 -3.77 22.44
CA ALA A 225 -10.86 -2.48 21.81
C ALA A 225 -9.36 -2.36 21.53
N ASN A 226 -9.01 -1.66 20.47
CA ASN A 226 -7.64 -1.30 20.14
C ASN A 226 -7.46 0.21 20.30
N MET A 227 -6.70 0.61 21.33
CA MET A 227 -6.39 2.02 21.57
C MET A 227 -5.20 2.44 20.73
N THR A 228 -5.43 3.36 19.81
CA THR A 228 -4.39 3.93 18.94
C THR A 228 -4.03 5.35 19.33
N GLN A 229 -2.85 5.79 18.96
CA GLN A 229 -2.48 7.20 19.01
C GLN A 229 -1.84 7.62 17.69
N ARG A 230 -1.98 8.90 17.36
CA ARG A 230 -1.33 9.54 16.23
C ARG A 230 -0.12 10.34 16.71
N LEU A 231 0.98 10.21 15.98
CA LEU A 231 2.18 11.01 16.18
C LEU A 231 2.39 11.91 14.96
N GLU A 232 2.47 13.22 15.19
CA GLU A 232 2.83 14.19 14.18
C GLU A 232 4.34 14.45 14.25
N VAL A 233 5.00 14.43 13.12
CA VAL A 233 6.45 14.61 13.01
C VAL A 233 6.73 15.70 11.98
N GLU A 234 7.37 16.79 12.42
CA GLU A 234 7.87 17.81 11.49
C GLU A 234 9.18 17.30 10.87
N SER A 235 9.25 17.22 9.55
CA SER A 235 10.42 16.72 8.81
C SER A 235 10.63 17.49 7.52
N GLU A 236 11.89 17.78 7.20
CA GLU A 236 12.29 18.34 5.90
C GLU A 236 12.61 17.26 4.85
N LYS A 237 12.52 15.98 5.23
CA LYS A 237 12.80 14.87 4.29
C LYS A 237 11.71 14.77 3.24
N ALA A 238 12.13 14.51 2.01
CA ALA A 238 11.17 14.18 0.96
C ALA A 238 10.43 12.88 1.28
N PRO A 239 9.13 12.78 0.94
CA PRO A 239 8.34 11.55 1.17
C PRO A 239 8.99 10.29 0.59
N LEU A 240 9.67 10.40 -0.54
CA LEU A 240 10.40 9.29 -1.14
C LEU A 240 11.52 8.78 -0.24
N ASP A 241 12.30 9.69 0.39
CA ASP A 241 13.39 9.30 1.30
C ASP A 241 12.84 8.59 2.54
N VAL A 242 11.68 9.04 3.03
CA VAL A 242 10.96 8.38 4.13
C VAL A 242 10.52 6.96 3.72
N PHE A 243 9.98 6.81 2.51
CA PHE A 243 9.57 5.50 1.99
C PHE A 243 10.76 4.55 1.86
N VAL A 244 11.89 5.00 1.29
CA VAL A 244 13.10 4.19 1.14
C VAL A 244 13.62 3.74 2.50
N ALA A 245 13.74 4.66 3.46
CA ALA A 245 14.19 4.33 4.81
C ALA A 245 13.23 3.36 5.52
N LEU A 246 11.91 3.54 5.37
CA LEU A 246 10.91 2.64 5.94
C LEU A 246 11.03 1.24 5.32
N ARG A 247 11.16 1.15 4.00
CA ARG A 247 11.30 -0.09 3.25
C ARG A 247 12.52 -0.92 3.67
N GLU A 248 13.65 -0.25 3.91
CA GLU A 248 14.91 -0.89 4.33
C GLU A 248 14.85 -1.38 5.78
N ASN A 249 14.31 -0.55 6.68
CA ASN A 249 14.29 -0.87 8.11
C ASN A 249 13.09 -1.75 8.52
N ASN A 250 12.01 -1.75 7.74
CA ASN A 250 10.79 -2.51 8.00
C ASN A 250 10.31 -3.22 6.73
N PRO A 251 11.09 -4.18 6.20
CA PRO A 251 10.67 -4.91 5.02
C PRO A 251 9.34 -5.63 5.26
N SER A 252 8.41 -5.49 4.33
CA SER A 252 7.04 -5.98 4.46
C SER A 252 6.52 -6.61 3.16
N PRO A 253 5.56 -7.54 3.24
CA PRO A 253 4.96 -8.15 2.05
C PRO A 253 3.94 -7.23 1.34
N PHE A 254 3.45 -6.18 2.03
CA PHE A 254 2.42 -5.27 1.55
C PHE A 254 2.80 -3.82 1.83
N GLY A 255 4.02 -3.44 1.45
CA GLY A 255 4.47 -2.06 1.46
C GLY A 255 3.81 -1.23 0.36
N GLY A 256 3.88 0.08 0.46
CA GLY A 256 3.36 0.95 -0.58
C GLY A 256 3.77 2.40 -0.47
N TYR A 257 3.81 3.03 -1.63
CA TYR A 257 3.92 4.47 -1.80
C TYR A 257 2.84 4.93 -2.79
N LEU A 258 1.97 5.83 -2.37
CA LEU A 258 0.96 6.42 -3.23
C LEU A 258 1.15 7.93 -3.26
N ASP A 259 1.40 8.49 -4.43
CA ASP A 259 1.33 9.94 -4.64
C ASP A 259 -0.13 10.33 -4.92
N CYS A 260 -0.74 11.02 -3.96
CA CYS A 260 -2.11 11.49 -4.05
C CYS A 260 -2.20 13.00 -4.40
N GLY A 261 -1.12 13.58 -4.89
CA GLY A 261 -1.00 14.99 -5.27
C GLY A 261 -0.60 15.89 -4.10
N THR A 262 -1.50 16.25 -3.22
CA THR A 262 -1.24 17.13 -2.07
C THR A 262 -0.65 16.42 -0.86
N TYR A 263 -0.70 15.10 -0.82
CA TYR A 263 -0.15 14.25 0.23
C TYR A 263 0.32 12.92 -0.36
N GLN A 264 1.15 12.20 0.38
CA GLN A 264 1.59 10.85 0.03
C GLN A 264 1.22 9.87 1.15
N ILE A 265 0.85 8.65 0.74
CA ILE A 265 0.67 7.54 1.67
C ILE A 265 1.90 6.64 1.58
N ILE A 266 2.54 6.39 2.72
CA ILE A 266 3.70 5.53 2.84
C ILE A 266 3.35 4.43 3.84
N SER A 267 3.53 3.18 3.44
CA SER A 267 3.12 2.03 4.24
C SER A 267 4.16 0.91 4.24
N ALA A 268 4.29 0.22 5.38
CA ALA A 268 5.03 -1.03 5.53
C ALA A 268 4.11 -2.05 6.23
N SER A 269 3.00 -2.43 5.56
CA SER A 269 2.01 -3.34 6.14
C SER A 269 2.46 -4.81 6.08
N PRO A 270 2.37 -5.54 7.21
CA PRO A 270 2.65 -6.97 7.24
C PRO A 270 1.42 -7.82 6.90
N GLU A 271 0.22 -7.22 6.88
CA GLU A 271 -1.04 -7.97 6.94
C GLU A 271 -1.86 -7.85 5.65
N ARG A 272 -2.34 -8.99 5.16
CA ARG A 272 -3.29 -9.04 4.06
C ARG A 272 -4.71 -8.84 4.58
N PHE A 273 -5.35 -7.75 4.19
CA PHE A 273 -6.76 -7.52 4.48
C PHE A 273 -7.65 -8.50 3.71
N LEU A 274 -7.68 -8.40 2.40
CA LEU A 274 -8.44 -9.29 1.52
C LEU A 274 -7.69 -9.54 0.21
N GLN A 275 -7.78 -10.75 -0.29
CA GLN A 275 -7.47 -11.10 -1.66
C GLN A 275 -8.68 -11.81 -2.25
N MET A 276 -9.11 -11.37 -3.43
CA MET A 276 -10.13 -12.06 -4.19
C MET A 276 -9.57 -12.41 -5.57
N ARG A 277 -9.56 -13.70 -5.89
CA ARG A 277 -9.14 -14.23 -7.19
C ARG A 277 -10.01 -15.44 -7.53
N ASP A 278 -10.50 -15.53 -8.76
CA ASP A 278 -11.30 -16.67 -9.26
C ASP A 278 -12.49 -17.01 -8.34
N LYS A 279 -13.20 -15.97 -7.87
CA LYS A 279 -14.33 -16.08 -6.93
C LYS A 279 -13.99 -16.67 -5.55
N LYS A 280 -12.71 -16.86 -5.26
CA LYS A 280 -12.22 -17.23 -3.93
C LYS A 280 -11.76 -16.00 -3.19
N VAL A 281 -12.25 -15.83 -1.97
CA VAL A 281 -11.84 -14.75 -1.05
C VAL A 281 -10.91 -15.34 -0.01
N GLN A 282 -9.79 -14.69 0.22
CA GLN A 282 -8.81 -15.06 1.24
C GLN A 282 -8.49 -13.86 2.12
N THR A 283 -8.46 -14.07 3.42
CA THR A 283 -7.90 -13.14 4.41
C THR A 283 -6.88 -13.88 5.26
N ARG A 284 -5.88 -13.15 5.79
CA ARG A 284 -4.86 -13.73 6.70
C ARG A 284 -4.60 -12.76 7.85
N PRO A 285 -5.54 -12.65 8.77
CA PRO A 285 -5.38 -11.79 9.93
C PRO A 285 -4.27 -12.32 10.84
N ILE A 286 -3.45 -11.40 11.36
CA ILE A 286 -2.40 -11.71 12.33
C ILE A 286 -2.91 -11.27 13.69
N LYS A 287 -3.00 -12.22 14.63
CA LYS A 287 -3.34 -11.98 16.02
C LYS A 287 -2.36 -12.69 16.92
N GLY A 288 -1.92 -11.98 17.95
CA GLY A 288 -0.89 -12.47 18.86
C GLY A 288 0.48 -12.61 18.21
N THR A 289 1.51 -12.19 18.91
CA THR A 289 2.90 -12.28 18.40
C THR A 289 3.84 -12.61 19.56
N ARG A 290 4.74 -13.54 19.32
CA ARG A 290 5.87 -13.84 20.22
C ARG A 290 7.17 -13.83 19.42
N LYS A 291 8.26 -13.42 20.04
CA LYS A 291 9.59 -13.56 19.43
C LYS A 291 9.89 -15.02 19.14
N ARG A 292 10.74 -15.28 18.14
CA ARG A 292 11.30 -16.63 17.95
C ARG A 292 12.32 -16.92 19.03
N GLY A 293 12.36 -18.18 19.48
CA GLY A 293 13.36 -18.63 20.44
C GLY A 293 14.75 -18.73 19.83
N ALA A 294 15.79 -18.53 20.62
CA ALA A 294 17.17 -18.72 20.21
C ALA A 294 17.53 -20.21 20.08
N THR A 295 16.81 -21.08 20.78
CA THR A 295 16.93 -22.55 20.70
C THR A 295 15.58 -23.18 20.35
N PRO A 296 15.55 -24.43 19.82
CA PRO A 296 14.30 -25.15 19.56
C PRO A 296 13.39 -25.28 20.79
N GLU A 297 13.97 -25.47 21.96
CA GLU A 297 13.24 -25.62 23.22
C GLU A 297 12.59 -24.29 23.63
N GLU A 298 13.33 -23.18 23.55
CA GLU A 298 12.80 -21.84 23.81
C GLU A 298 11.68 -21.50 22.82
N ASP A 299 11.89 -21.80 21.54
CA ASP A 299 10.89 -21.54 20.49
C ASP A 299 9.59 -22.32 20.73
N GLN A 300 9.71 -23.58 21.16
CA GLN A 300 8.55 -24.41 21.53
C GLN A 300 7.82 -23.87 22.76
N MET A 301 8.56 -23.35 23.75
CA MET A 301 7.98 -22.74 24.95
C MET A 301 7.18 -21.46 24.57
N LEU A 302 7.78 -20.56 23.78
CA LEU A 302 7.13 -19.34 23.34
C LEU A 302 5.91 -19.62 22.45
N ARG A 303 5.97 -20.65 21.60
CA ARG A 303 4.82 -21.13 20.84
C ARG A 303 3.68 -21.61 21.76
N LYS A 304 3.96 -22.40 22.77
CA LYS A 304 2.95 -22.85 23.73
C LYS A 304 2.34 -21.70 24.52
N GLU A 305 3.15 -20.71 24.90
CA GLU A 305 2.67 -19.47 25.53
C GLU A 305 1.66 -18.75 24.66
N LEU A 306 1.99 -18.55 23.36
CA LEU A 306 1.07 -17.96 22.38
C LEU A 306 -0.23 -18.76 22.25
N GLU A 307 -0.12 -20.08 22.09
CA GLU A 307 -1.27 -20.98 21.95
C GLU A 307 -2.18 -21.02 23.20
N GLN A 308 -1.66 -20.70 24.37
CA GLN A 308 -2.39 -20.72 25.63
C GLN A 308 -2.90 -19.34 26.06
N SER A 309 -2.45 -18.28 25.43
CA SER A 309 -2.86 -16.91 25.76
C SER A 309 -4.39 -16.75 25.59
N GLY A 310 -5.06 -16.33 26.65
CA GLY A 310 -6.50 -16.07 26.65
C GLY A 310 -6.86 -14.85 25.80
N GLU A 311 -6.01 -13.82 25.80
CA GLU A 311 -6.15 -12.60 25.02
C GLU A 311 -6.08 -12.91 23.54
N ASP A 312 -5.00 -13.58 23.08
CA ASP A 312 -4.79 -13.93 21.69
C ASP A 312 -5.92 -14.84 21.14
N LYS A 313 -6.45 -15.76 21.99
CA LYS A 313 -7.61 -16.60 21.65
C LYS A 313 -8.89 -15.77 21.49
N SER A 314 -9.08 -14.76 22.35
CA SER A 314 -10.24 -13.89 22.28
C SER A 314 -10.25 -13.04 21.00
N GLU A 315 -9.08 -12.54 20.59
CA GLU A 315 -8.90 -11.84 19.33
C GLU A 315 -9.17 -12.77 18.13
N LEU A 316 -8.65 -14.00 18.17
CA LEU A 316 -8.85 -14.99 17.10
C LEU A 316 -10.32 -15.36 16.95
N LEU A 317 -11.08 -15.45 18.06
CA LEU A 317 -12.49 -15.78 18.05
C LEU A 317 -13.33 -14.75 17.28
N MET A 318 -12.96 -13.46 17.33
CA MET A 318 -13.67 -12.42 16.58
C MET A 318 -13.57 -12.60 15.06
N ILE A 319 -12.47 -13.17 14.59
CA ILE A 319 -12.20 -13.36 13.16
C ILE A 319 -12.93 -14.55 12.61
#